data_389a565dee136a87a910143a5a7d2b83
#
_entry.id   389a565dee136a87a910143a5a7d2b83
#
_cell.length_a   1.000
_cell.length_b   1.000
_cell.length_c   1.000
_cell.angle_alpha   90.00
_cell.angle_beta   90.00
_cell.angle_gamma   90.00
#
_symmetry.space_group_name_H-M   'P 1'
#
loop_
_entity.id
_entity.type
_entity.pdbx_description
1 polymer ?
#
loop_
_entity_poly.entity_id
_entity_poly.type
_entity_poly.pdbx_seq_one_letter_code
_entity_poly.pdbx_strand_id
1 'polypeptide(L)'
;MSNQIQELLKLAEKNDADAQYELAEAYRTGSGIPENLSEALRWYRAAAELGLADAQNNLGAMYLSGMGADKNPIESVYWYKKAAELSQMHAQFNLGMLYLFGNGVEKNDTEAAYWLHAAAEQGDLEAICQLGNLYQLGRGVEQNYVAAAELHTSAAIDGHIESLDKLAEYQQSIEEAALSGSVIAALCMAQKYDHGLGTSEDAAQTYAWVQWARLHGTYDEDDNQLEEWESYVTAITSEADIERGKKLLNEMRGRADEMI
;
A
#
# COMPACT_ATOMS: atom_id res chain seq x y z
N MET A 1 -8.45 -15.07 -37.38
CA MET A 1 -8.39 -15.68 -36.05
C MET A 1 -7.17 -16.57 -36.00
N SER A 2 -6.26 -16.38 -35.06
CA SER A 2 -5.05 -17.19 -34.96
C SER A 2 -5.38 -18.61 -34.49
N ASN A 3 -4.50 -19.60 -34.75
CA ASN A 3 -4.68 -20.98 -34.28
C ASN A 3 -4.77 -21.01 -32.71
N GLN A 4 -4.06 -20.12 -32.03
CA GLN A 4 -4.09 -19.97 -30.56
C GLN A 4 -5.50 -19.57 -30.07
N ILE A 5 -6.13 -18.59 -30.70
CA ILE A 5 -7.49 -18.16 -30.34
C ILE A 5 -8.52 -19.28 -30.58
N GLN A 6 -8.32 -20.08 -31.63
CA GLN A 6 -9.21 -21.23 -31.90
C GLN A 6 -9.09 -22.30 -30.80
N GLU A 7 -7.88 -22.52 -30.28
CA GLU A 7 -7.68 -23.46 -29.15
C GLU A 7 -8.25 -22.94 -27.85
N LEU A 8 -8.03 -21.64 -27.53
CA LEU A 8 -8.65 -21.00 -26.39
C LEU A 8 -10.17 -21.08 -26.43
N LEU A 9 -10.80 -20.82 -27.57
CA LEU A 9 -12.25 -20.97 -27.72
C LEU A 9 -12.72 -22.37 -27.38
N LYS A 10 -12.03 -23.42 -27.87
CA LYS A 10 -12.40 -24.81 -27.59
C LYS A 10 -12.30 -25.17 -26.10
N LEU A 11 -11.30 -24.62 -25.37
CA LEU A 11 -11.12 -24.85 -23.97
C LEU A 11 -12.16 -24.04 -23.16
N ALA A 12 -12.36 -22.77 -23.50
CA ALA A 12 -13.34 -21.90 -22.88
C ALA A 12 -14.78 -22.43 -22.97
N GLU A 13 -15.15 -23.02 -24.13
CA GLU A 13 -16.44 -23.69 -24.32
C GLU A 13 -16.61 -24.95 -23.46
N LYS A 14 -15.51 -25.51 -22.93
CA LYS A 14 -15.52 -26.63 -21.99
C LYS A 14 -15.51 -26.20 -20.53
N ASN A 15 -15.77 -24.93 -20.25
CA ASN A 15 -15.74 -24.32 -18.91
C ASN A 15 -14.35 -24.35 -18.27
N ASP A 16 -13.28 -24.21 -19.04
CA ASP A 16 -11.94 -23.94 -18.55
C ASP A 16 -11.85 -22.44 -18.18
N ALA A 17 -11.73 -22.14 -16.90
CA ALA A 17 -11.79 -20.77 -16.39
C ALA A 17 -10.59 -19.92 -16.87
N ASP A 18 -9.40 -20.51 -16.94
CA ASP A 18 -8.19 -19.82 -17.39
C ASP A 18 -8.29 -19.50 -18.88
N ALA A 19 -8.76 -20.46 -19.69
CA ALA A 19 -8.99 -20.22 -21.11
C ALA A 19 -10.08 -19.15 -21.35
N GLN A 20 -11.13 -19.11 -20.53
CA GLN A 20 -12.15 -18.07 -20.60
C GLN A 20 -11.57 -16.70 -20.28
N TYR A 21 -10.72 -16.61 -19.26
CA TYR A 21 -10.02 -15.38 -18.88
C TYR A 21 -9.08 -14.90 -20.00
N GLU A 22 -8.22 -15.78 -20.52
CA GLU A 22 -7.30 -15.45 -21.61
C GLU A 22 -8.06 -15.00 -22.88
N LEU A 23 -9.18 -15.64 -23.17
CA LEU A 23 -10.03 -15.27 -24.30
C LEU A 23 -10.69 -13.89 -24.07
N ALA A 24 -11.12 -13.60 -22.85
CA ALA A 24 -11.62 -12.28 -22.46
C ALA A 24 -10.55 -11.19 -22.65
N GLU A 25 -9.31 -11.46 -22.22
CA GLU A 25 -8.17 -10.58 -22.43
C GLU A 25 -7.88 -10.36 -23.93
N ALA A 26 -7.93 -11.42 -24.72
CA ALA A 26 -7.74 -11.32 -26.17
C ALA A 26 -8.80 -10.42 -26.84
N TYR A 27 -10.07 -10.55 -26.43
CA TYR A 27 -11.14 -9.67 -26.91
C TYR A 27 -11.01 -8.24 -26.38
N ARG A 28 -10.57 -8.04 -25.13
CA ARG A 28 -10.38 -6.72 -24.54
C ARG A 28 -9.26 -5.93 -25.20
N THR A 29 -8.16 -6.61 -25.57
CA THR A 29 -6.95 -5.98 -26.12
C THR A 29 -6.86 -6.03 -27.65
N GLY A 30 -7.71 -6.81 -28.32
CA GLY A 30 -7.61 -7.07 -29.75
C GLY A 30 -6.44 -7.99 -30.13
N SER A 31 -5.89 -8.76 -29.19
CA SER A 31 -4.73 -9.62 -29.42
C SER A 31 -5.11 -10.91 -30.16
N GLY A 32 -4.77 -10.98 -31.43
CA GLY A 32 -5.07 -12.15 -32.31
C GLY A 32 -6.52 -12.28 -32.74
N ILE A 33 -7.40 -11.42 -32.31
CA ILE A 33 -8.83 -11.30 -32.62
C ILE A 33 -9.22 -9.83 -32.60
N PRO A 34 -10.18 -9.34 -33.38
CA PRO A 34 -10.66 -7.96 -33.28
C PRO A 34 -11.19 -7.65 -31.88
N GLU A 35 -10.84 -6.46 -31.37
CA GLU A 35 -11.35 -5.99 -30.09
C GLU A 35 -12.87 -6.02 -30.04
N ASN A 36 -13.41 -6.57 -28.95
CA ASN A 36 -14.83 -6.62 -28.67
C ASN A 36 -15.10 -6.67 -27.17
N LEU A 37 -15.34 -5.50 -26.57
CA LEU A 37 -15.55 -5.37 -25.14
C LEU A 37 -16.79 -6.13 -24.62
N SER A 38 -17.82 -6.31 -25.43
CA SER A 38 -19.00 -7.09 -25.03
C SER A 38 -18.68 -8.60 -24.96
N GLU A 39 -17.88 -9.12 -25.89
CA GLU A 39 -17.37 -10.50 -25.80
C GLU A 39 -16.39 -10.66 -24.63
N ALA A 40 -15.50 -9.67 -24.41
CA ALA A 40 -14.61 -9.69 -23.26
C ALA A 40 -15.41 -9.78 -21.95
N LEU A 41 -16.42 -8.93 -21.76
CA LEU A 41 -17.30 -8.95 -20.59
C LEU A 41 -17.98 -10.33 -20.42
N ARG A 42 -18.47 -10.91 -21.51
CA ARG A 42 -19.13 -12.23 -21.49
C ARG A 42 -18.18 -13.33 -20.99
N TRP A 43 -16.95 -13.35 -21.49
CA TRP A 43 -15.97 -14.36 -21.12
C TRP A 43 -15.39 -14.15 -19.73
N TYR A 44 -15.12 -12.87 -19.31
CA TYR A 44 -14.77 -12.58 -17.91
C TYR A 44 -15.87 -13.03 -16.95
N ARG A 45 -17.16 -12.81 -17.30
CA ARG A 45 -18.26 -13.28 -16.46
C ARG A 45 -18.24 -14.79 -16.32
N ALA A 46 -18.06 -15.53 -17.42
CA ALA A 46 -17.98 -16.98 -17.38
C ALA A 46 -16.86 -17.48 -16.46
N ALA A 47 -15.65 -16.93 -16.59
CA ALA A 47 -14.52 -17.26 -15.71
C ALA A 47 -14.76 -16.84 -14.24
N ALA A 48 -15.37 -15.67 -14.01
CA ALA A 48 -15.70 -15.15 -12.69
C ALA A 48 -16.73 -16.02 -11.95
N GLU A 49 -17.72 -16.54 -12.67
CA GLU A 49 -18.72 -17.48 -12.15
C GLU A 49 -18.10 -18.83 -11.75
N LEU A 50 -17.00 -19.22 -12.39
CA LEU A 50 -16.20 -20.39 -11.99
C LEU A 50 -15.25 -20.10 -10.81
N GLY A 51 -15.20 -18.86 -10.32
CA GLY A 51 -14.44 -18.47 -9.12
C GLY A 51 -13.04 -17.92 -9.39
N LEU A 52 -12.68 -17.62 -10.64
CA LEU A 52 -11.38 -17.02 -10.94
C LEU A 52 -11.34 -15.57 -10.46
N ALA A 53 -10.52 -15.30 -9.43
CA ALA A 53 -10.46 -14.00 -8.75
C ALA A 53 -10.05 -12.85 -9.68
N ASP A 54 -9.10 -13.09 -10.59
CA ASP A 54 -8.67 -12.08 -11.57
C ASP A 54 -9.80 -11.73 -12.55
N ALA A 55 -10.58 -12.71 -12.96
CA ALA A 55 -11.76 -12.48 -13.80
C ALA A 55 -12.84 -11.68 -13.06
N GLN A 56 -13.05 -11.97 -11.76
CA GLN A 56 -13.99 -11.22 -10.91
C GLN A 56 -13.54 -9.78 -10.75
N ASN A 57 -12.25 -9.52 -10.51
CA ASN A 57 -11.69 -8.16 -10.45
C ASN A 57 -11.89 -7.43 -11.78
N ASN A 58 -11.54 -8.03 -12.91
CA ASN A 58 -11.66 -7.39 -14.20
C ASN A 58 -13.13 -7.13 -14.59
N LEU A 59 -14.03 -8.04 -14.23
CA LEU A 59 -15.47 -7.85 -14.43
C LEU A 59 -16.00 -6.69 -13.59
N GLY A 60 -15.53 -6.55 -12.34
CA GLY A 60 -15.82 -5.41 -11.48
C GLY A 60 -15.37 -4.09 -12.11
N ALA A 61 -14.17 -4.04 -12.67
CA ALA A 61 -13.63 -2.87 -13.37
C ALA A 61 -14.45 -2.51 -14.62
N MET A 62 -14.86 -3.50 -15.40
CA MET A 62 -15.69 -3.29 -16.59
C MET A 62 -17.06 -2.69 -16.26
N TYR A 63 -17.71 -3.16 -15.18
CA TYR A 63 -18.97 -2.58 -14.72
C TYR A 63 -18.80 -1.17 -14.14
N LEU A 64 -17.69 -0.91 -13.45
CA LEU A 64 -17.40 0.42 -12.89
C LEU A 64 -17.22 1.47 -13.98
N SER A 65 -16.50 1.09 -15.04
CA SER A 65 -16.18 1.99 -16.16
C SER A 65 -17.25 2.04 -17.26
N GLY A 66 -18.12 1.03 -17.35
CA GLY A 66 -19.08 0.87 -18.44
C GLY A 66 -18.46 0.29 -19.71
N MET A 67 -17.38 -0.48 -19.59
CA MET A 67 -16.74 -1.18 -20.73
C MET A 67 -17.49 -2.46 -21.08
N GLY A 68 -18.01 -2.54 -22.28
CA GLY A 68 -18.75 -3.71 -22.80
C GLY A 68 -20.18 -3.88 -22.28
N ALA A 69 -20.61 -3.08 -21.30
CA ALA A 69 -21.96 -2.98 -20.78
C ALA A 69 -22.21 -1.57 -20.24
N ASP A 70 -23.45 -1.24 -19.89
CA ASP A 70 -23.76 -0.01 -19.16
C ASP A 70 -23.04 0.02 -17.80
N LYS A 71 -22.62 1.22 -17.41
CA LYS A 71 -21.97 1.43 -16.11
C LYS A 71 -22.91 1.00 -14.97
N ASN A 72 -22.43 0.11 -14.11
CA ASN A 72 -23.16 -0.41 -12.97
C ASN A 72 -22.26 -0.57 -11.74
N PRO A 73 -22.12 0.49 -10.90
CA PRO A 73 -21.28 0.42 -9.72
C PRO A 73 -21.73 -0.63 -8.69
N ILE A 74 -23.02 -0.97 -8.63
CA ILE A 74 -23.51 -2.01 -7.71
C ILE A 74 -22.99 -3.39 -8.10
N GLU A 75 -23.05 -3.73 -9.40
CA GLU A 75 -22.44 -4.95 -9.93
C GLU A 75 -20.92 -4.95 -9.74
N SER A 76 -20.27 -3.80 -9.90
CA SER A 76 -18.84 -3.65 -9.63
C SER A 76 -18.49 -4.02 -8.18
N VAL A 77 -19.22 -3.48 -7.19
CA VAL A 77 -19.04 -3.82 -5.77
C VAL A 77 -19.21 -5.32 -5.54
N TYR A 78 -20.24 -5.93 -6.13
CA TYR A 78 -20.49 -7.36 -5.98
C TYR A 78 -19.30 -8.21 -6.44
N TRP A 79 -18.75 -7.91 -7.63
CA TRP A 79 -17.66 -8.68 -8.19
C TRP A 79 -16.33 -8.41 -7.51
N TYR A 80 -16.03 -7.14 -7.17
CA TYR A 80 -14.84 -6.83 -6.39
C TYR A 80 -14.87 -7.48 -5.00
N LYS A 81 -16.04 -7.53 -4.35
CA LYS A 81 -16.17 -8.20 -3.06
C LYS A 81 -15.83 -9.68 -3.15
N LYS A 82 -16.36 -10.37 -4.18
CA LYS A 82 -16.01 -11.78 -4.40
C LYS A 82 -14.51 -12.00 -4.63
N ALA A 83 -13.87 -11.17 -5.45
CA ALA A 83 -12.44 -11.26 -5.69
C ALA A 83 -11.62 -10.91 -4.43
N ALA A 84 -12.02 -9.89 -3.67
CA ALA A 84 -11.37 -9.47 -2.44
C ALA A 84 -11.43 -10.54 -1.34
N GLU A 85 -12.56 -11.26 -1.22
CA GLU A 85 -12.73 -12.41 -0.33
C GLU A 85 -11.81 -13.59 -0.70
N LEU A 86 -11.36 -13.66 -1.95
CA LEU A 86 -10.33 -14.59 -2.44
C LEU A 86 -8.91 -14.02 -2.34
N SER A 87 -8.73 -12.94 -1.60
CA SER A 87 -7.45 -12.24 -1.39
C SER A 87 -6.82 -11.66 -2.67
N GLN A 88 -7.63 -11.35 -3.69
CA GLN A 88 -7.11 -10.66 -4.87
C GLN A 88 -6.81 -9.19 -4.50
N MET A 89 -5.53 -8.84 -4.51
CA MET A 89 -4.98 -7.57 -4.00
C MET A 89 -5.65 -6.33 -4.61
N HIS A 90 -5.71 -6.26 -5.94
CA HIS A 90 -6.32 -5.09 -6.62
C HIS A 90 -7.83 -4.97 -6.36
N ALA A 91 -8.53 -6.11 -6.18
CA ALA A 91 -9.95 -6.07 -5.82
C ALA A 91 -10.16 -5.56 -4.39
N GLN A 92 -9.27 -5.92 -3.45
CA GLN A 92 -9.30 -5.37 -2.09
C GLN A 92 -9.10 -3.86 -2.10
N PHE A 93 -8.09 -3.36 -2.83
CA PHE A 93 -7.89 -1.93 -3.03
C PHE A 93 -9.12 -1.26 -3.64
N ASN A 94 -9.61 -1.76 -4.78
CA ASN A 94 -10.75 -1.20 -5.48
C ASN A 94 -12.01 -1.17 -4.60
N LEU A 95 -12.28 -2.24 -3.85
CA LEU A 95 -13.41 -2.32 -2.93
C LEU A 95 -13.28 -1.30 -1.79
N GLY A 96 -12.08 -1.16 -1.22
CA GLY A 96 -11.78 -0.14 -0.22
C GLY A 96 -12.10 1.27 -0.74
N MET A 97 -11.68 1.58 -1.97
CA MET A 97 -11.97 2.87 -2.62
C MET A 97 -13.47 3.07 -2.87
N LEU A 98 -14.21 2.01 -3.26
CA LEU A 98 -15.67 2.12 -3.43
C LEU A 98 -16.38 2.44 -2.12
N TYR A 99 -15.97 1.84 -1.00
CA TYR A 99 -16.48 2.18 0.33
C TYR A 99 -16.08 3.60 0.77
N LEU A 100 -14.86 4.03 0.47
CA LEU A 100 -14.35 5.36 0.83
C LEU A 100 -15.14 6.49 0.17
N PHE A 101 -15.58 6.30 -1.08
CA PHE A 101 -16.32 7.29 -1.85
C PHE A 101 -17.84 7.05 -1.91
N GLY A 102 -18.32 5.91 -1.45
CA GLY A 102 -19.74 5.56 -1.54
C GLY A 102 -20.21 5.32 -2.98
N ASN A 103 -19.38 4.68 -3.81
CA ASN A 103 -19.70 4.45 -5.22
C ASN A 103 -20.24 3.03 -5.41
N GLY A 104 -21.55 2.92 -5.64
CA GLY A 104 -22.26 1.63 -5.76
C GLY A 104 -22.54 0.94 -4.42
N VAL A 105 -22.09 1.51 -3.33
CA VAL A 105 -22.27 1.04 -1.95
C VAL A 105 -22.40 2.25 -1.03
N GLU A 106 -23.03 2.10 0.12
CA GLU A 106 -23.05 3.17 1.14
C GLU A 106 -21.61 3.45 1.62
N LYS A 107 -21.27 4.74 1.73
CA LYS A 107 -19.96 5.16 2.21
C LYS A 107 -19.70 4.61 3.62
N ASN A 108 -18.56 3.96 3.79
CA ASN A 108 -18.16 3.37 5.08
C ASN A 108 -16.64 3.40 5.22
N ASP A 109 -16.13 4.37 5.97
CA ASP A 109 -14.69 4.55 6.18
C ASP A 109 -14.06 3.36 6.94
N THR A 110 -14.81 2.63 7.79
CA THR A 110 -14.31 1.45 8.50
C THR A 110 -14.12 0.26 7.55
N GLU A 111 -15.09 0.00 6.68
CA GLU A 111 -14.96 -1.03 5.64
C GLU A 111 -13.84 -0.67 4.65
N ALA A 112 -13.72 0.62 4.30
CA ALA A 112 -12.63 1.11 3.46
C ALA A 112 -11.26 0.80 4.09
N ALA A 113 -11.08 1.14 5.38
CA ALA A 113 -9.83 0.86 6.11
C ALA A 113 -9.52 -0.63 6.15
N TYR A 114 -10.52 -1.48 6.39
CA TYR A 114 -10.36 -2.94 6.43
C TYR A 114 -9.83 -3.49 5.10
N TRP A 115 -10.45 -3.12 3.97
CA TRP A 115 -10.05 -3.62 2.66
C TRP A 115 -8.74 -3.03 2.17
N LEU A 116 -8.49 -1.74 2.46
CA LEU A 116 -7.20 -1.10 2.16
C LEU A 116 -6.07 -1.71 2.98
N HIS A 117 -6.30 -2.06 4.25
CA HIS A 117 -5.32 -2.78 5.06
C HIS A 117 -4.97 -4.14 4.45
N ALA A 118 -5.98 -4.90 4.03
CA ALA A 118 -5.75 -6.21 3.41
C ALA A 118 -4.95 -6.12 2.09
N ALA A 119 -5.14 -5.06 1.29
CA ALA A 119 -4.33 -4.80 0.09
C ALA A 119 -2.92 -4.33 0.44
N ALA A 120 -2.78 -3.47 1.46
CA ALA A 120 -1.51 -2.96 1.95
C ALA A 120 -0.60 -4.08 2.49
N GLU A 121 -1.15 -5.06 3.21
CA GLU A 121 -0.42 -6.25 3.67
C GLU A 121 0.15 -7.09 2.52
N GLN A 122 -0.41 -6.98 1.33
CA GLN A 122 0.10 -7.62 0.11
C GLN A 122 1.07 -6.73 -0.67
N GLY A 123 1.37 -5.52 -0.19
CA GLY A 123 2.33 -4.60 -0.80
C GLY A 123 1.74 -3.67 -1.87
N ASP A 124 0.42 -3.48 -1.92
CA ASP A 124 -0.18 -2.46 -2.80
C ASP A 124 0.17 -1.06 -2.28
N LEU A 125 1.06 -0.36 -2.98
CA LEU A 125 1.59 0.94 -2.55
C LEU A 125 0.51 2.03 -2.47
N GLU A 126 -0.48 1.98 -3.36
CA GLU A 126 -1.59 2.92 -3.33
C GLU A 126 -2.49 2.66 -2.10
N ALA A 127 -2.73 1.37 -1.77
CA ALA A 127 -3.45 1.00 -0.56
C ALA A 127 -2.71 1.42 0.71
N ILE A 128 -1.38 1.25 0.75
CA ILE A 128 -0.53 1.72 1.85
C ILE A 128 -0.69 3.23 2.04
N CYS A 129 -0.61 4.01 0.97
CA CYS A 129 -0.78 5.45 1.00
C CYS A 129 -2.18 5.85 1.48
N GLN A 130 -3.24 5.25 0.93
CA GLN A 130 -4.62 5.55 1.32
C GLN A 130 -4.91 5.17 2.77
N LEU A 131 -4.37 4.04 3.24
CA LEU A 131 -4.47 3.64 4.65
C LEU A 131 -3.74 4.63 5.57
N GLY A 132 -2.55 5.10 5.19
CA GLY A 132 -1.82 6.16 5.88
C GLY A 132 -2.65 7.44 6.01
N ASN A 133 -3.33 7.86 4.93
CA ASN A 133 -4.25 8.99 4.94
C ASN A 133 -5.43 8.77 5.91
N LEU A 134 -5.96 7.54 6.01
CA LEU A 134 -7.04 7.23 6.96
C LEU A 134 -6.57 7.33 8.41
N TYR A 135 -5.37 6.83 8.74
CA TYR A 135 -4.79 7.00 10.08
C TYR A 135 -4.47 8.46 10.41
N GLN A 136 -3.97 9.24 9.45
CA GLN A 136 -3.72 10.68 9.63
C GLN A 136 -5.00 11.43 9.99
N LEU A 137 -6.11 11.09 9.36
CA LEU A 137 -7.39 11.80 9.50
C LEU A 137 -8.33 11.18 10.56
N GLY A 138 -8.03 10.02 11.12
CA GLY A 138 -8.91 9.29 12.02
C GLY A 138 -10.21 8.83 11.34
N ARG A 139 -10.14 8.45 10.07
CA ARG A 139 -11.31 8.04 9.28
C ARG A 139 -11.42 6.53 9.21
N GLY A 140 -12.45 5.97 9.85
CA GLY A 140 -12.67 4.53 9.92
C GLY A 140 -11.70 3.78 10.84
N VAL A 141 -10.67 4.46 11.33
CA VAL A 141 -9.66 4.02 12.30
C VAL A 141 -9.43 5.13 13.32
N GLU A 142 -8.84 4.80 14.47
CA GLU A 142 -8.37 5.81 15.42
C GLU A 142 -7.24 6.64 14.81
N GLN A 143 -7.27 7.95 15.00
CA GLN A 143 -6.23 8.84 14.48
C GLN A 143 -4.86 8.48 15.08
N ASN A 144 -3.87 8.24 14.23
CA ASN A 144 -2.53 7.86 14.64
C ASN A 144 -1.48 8.35 13.63
N TYR A 145 -0.82 9.47 13.98
CA TYR A 145 0.21 10.05 13.11
C TYR A 145 1.45 9.18 12.97
N VAL A 146 1.77 8.34 13.97
CA VAL A 146 2.92 7.44 13.92
C VAL A 146 2.67 6.31 12.93
N ALA A 147 1.49 5.66 13.02
CA ALA A 147 1.09 4.64 12.05
C ALA A 147 0.97 5.21 10.62
N ALA A 148 0.45 6.42 10.48
CA ALA A 148 0.42 7.11 9.19
C ALA A 148 1.84 7.34 8.64
N ALA A 149 2.77 7.77 9.49
CA ALA A 149 4.17 8.00 9.12
C ALA A 149 4.86 6.73 8.67
N GLU A 150 4.69 5.64 9.40
CA GLU A 150 5.24 4.32 9.07
C GLU A 150 4.80 3.87 7.67
N LEU A 151 3.49 3.92 7.39
CA LEU A 151 2.93 3.56 6.10
C LEU A 151 3.46 4.45 4.97
N HIS A 152 3.44 5.78 5.14
CA HIS A 152 3.95 6.67 4.11
C HIS A 152 5.46 6.57 3.93
N THR A 153 6.24 6.30 4.97
CA THR A 153 7.69 6.08 4.87
C THR A 153 7.96 4.81 4.06
N SER A 154 7.27 3.71 4.36
CA SER A 154 7.38 2.47 3.59
C SER A 154 7.05 2.69 2.11
N ALA A 155 5.90 3.28 1.80
CA ALA A 155 5.51 3.57 0.42
C ALA A 155 6.50 4.52 -0.31
N ALA A 156 7.04 5.52 0.40
CA ALA A 156 8.01 6.46 -0.16
C ALA A 156 9.35 5.80 -0.50
N ILE A 157 9.83 4.87 0.33
CA ILE A 157 11.03 4.05 0.05
C ILE A 157 10.84 3.25 -1.23
N ASP A 158 9.65 2.71 -1.44
CA ASP A 158 9.28 1.95 -2.65
C ASP A 158 8.94 2.86 -3.85
N GLY A 159 9.16 4.17 -3.72
CA GLY A 159 9.07 5.15 -4.81
C GLY A 159 7.69 5.80 -4.98
N HIS A 160 6.79 5.69 -4.00
CA HIS A 160 5.49 6.35 -4.04
C HIS A 160 5.61 7.86 -3.72
N ILE A 161 5.54 8.71 -4.76
CA ILE A 161 5.83 10.15 -4.67
C ILE A 161 4.85 10.89 -3.75
N GLU A 162 3.54 10.58 -3.81
CA GLU A 162 2.54 11.25 -2.97
C GLU A 162 2.81 11.05 -1.47
N SER A 163 3.39 9.91 -1.10
CA SER A 163 3.76 9.63 0.29
C SER A 163 4.85 10.56 0.82
N LEU A 164 5.77 11.04 -0.03
CA LEU A 164 6.76 12.05 0.36
C LEU A 164 6.12 13.37 0.75
N ASP A 165 5.13 13.83 -0.03
CA ASP A 165 4.41 15.07 0.27
C ASP A 165 3.64 14.93 1.58
N LYS A 166 3.04 13.76 1.82
CA LYS A 166 2.34 13.47 3.06
C LYS A 166 3.25 13.48 4.28
N LEU A 167 4.42 12.87 4.21
CA LEU A 167 5.40 12.92 5.30
C LEU A 167 5.79 14.34 5.69
N ALA A 168 5.88 15.26 4.71
CA ALA A 168 6.19 16.66 4.98
C ALA A 168 5.07 17.38 5.75
N GLU A 169 3.80 17.01 5.54
CA GLU A 169 2.63 17.65 6.17
C GLU A 169 2.62 17.50 7.71
N TYR A 170 3.10 16.36 8.23
CA TYR A 170 3.07 16.06 9.68
C TYR A 170 4.44 15.68 10.26
N GLN A 171 5.51 16.09 9.60
CA GLN A 171 6.88 15.86 10.06
C GLN A 171 7.11 16.27 11.51
N GLN A 172 6.60 17.44 11.93
CA GLN A 172 6.74 17.93 13.30
C GLN A 172 6.09 16.96 14.31
N SER A 173 4.92 16.43 14.00
CA SER A 173 4.23 15.47 14.88
C SER A 173 4.99 14.16 15.01
N ILE A 174 5.66 13.70 13.94
CA ILE A 174 6.52 12.50 14.00
C ILE A 174 7.74 12.78 14.90
N GLU A 175 8.39 13.91 14.71
CA GLU A 175 9.57 14.29 15.50
C GLU A 175 9.23 14.46 16.99
N GLU A 176 8.10 15.09 17.32
CA GLU A 176 7.60 15.22 18.68
C GLU A 176 7.29 13.84 19.30
N ALA A 177 6.63 12.93 18.55
CA ALA A 177 6.38 11.57 19.01
C ALA A 177 7.68 10.79 19.24
N ALA A 178 8.67 10.92 18.34
CA ALA A 178 9.98 10.31 18.49
C ALA A 178 10.70 10.82 19.74
N LEU A 179 10.75 12.13 19.96
CA LEU A 179 11.36 12.74 21.14
C LEU A 179 10.64 12.38 22.44
N SER A 180 9.34 12.09 22.37
CA SER A 180 8.54 11.58 23.49
C SER A 180 8.73 10.08 23.76
N GLY A 181 9.62 9.40 23.01
CA GLY A 181 10.02 8.03 23.24
C GLY A 181 9.35 6.99 22.30
N SER A 182 8.64 7.42 21.26
CA SER A 182 8.14 6.47 20.24
C SER A 182 9.28 5.91 19.41
N VAL A 183 9.55 4.62 19.53
CA VAL A 183 10.58 3.90 18.75
C VAL A 183 10.24 3.91 17.27
N ILE A 184 8.99 3.62 16.92
CA ILE A 184 8.53 3.61 15.49
C ILE A 184 8.73 4.99 14.87
N ALA A 185 8.33 6.06 15.55
CA ALA A 185 8.53 7.41 15.04
C ALA A 185 10.02 7.75 14.86
N ALA A 186 10.88 7.32 15.80
CA ALA A 186 12.33 7.50 15.68
C ALA A 186 12.93 6.73 14.51
N LEU A 187 12.46 5.51 14.22
CA LEU A 187 12.86 4.74 13.05
C LEU A 187 12.37 5.38 11.74
N CYS A 188 11.16 5.92 11.69
CA CYS A 188 10.69 6.70 10.54
C CYS A 188 11.60 7.92 10.27
N MET A 189 12.05 8.62 11.33
CA MET A 189 13.02 9.71 11.19
C MET A 189 14.38 9.22 10.70
N ALA A 190 14.85 8.08 11.18
CA ALA A 190 16.08 7.46 10.69
C ALA A 190 15.99 7.12 9.20
N GLN A 191 14.93 6.44 8.78
CA GLN A 191 14.68 6.09 7.37
C GLN A 191 14.57 7.32 6.48
N LYS A 192 13.95 8.39 6.96
CA LYS A 192 13.86 9.66 6.25
C LYS A 192 15.25 10.18 5.84
N TYR A 193 16.22 10.16 6.74
CA TYR A 193 17.57 10.66 6.47
C TYR A 193 18.44 9.63 5.74
N ASP A 194 18.21 8.33 5.94
CA ASP A 194 18.92 7.27 5.23
C ASP A 194 18.59 7.25 3.74
N HIS A 195 17.31 7.42 3.40
CA HIS A 195 16.82 7.39 2.02
C HIS A 195 16.63 8.78 1.40
N GLY A 196 16.94 9.87 2.11
CA GLY A 196 16.75 11.22 1.62
C GLY A 196 15.29 11.59 1.32
N LEU A 197 14.34 11.05 2.09
CA LEU A 197 12.90 11.27 1.87
C LEU A 197 12.49 12.72 2.16
N GLY A 198 12.33 13.51 1.11
CA GLY A 198 12.02 14.95 1.22
C GLY A 198 13.16 15.80 1.79
N THR A 199 14.37 15.26 1.89
CA THR A 199 15.61 15.93 2.35
C THR A 199 16.82 15.30 1.64
N SER A 200 18.03 15.78 1.91
CA SER A 200 19.25 15.06 1.53
C SER A 200 19.53 13.92 2.50
N GLU A 201 20.14 12.84 2.01
CA GLU A 201 20.70 11.78 2.87
C GLU A 201 21.65 12.39 3.91
N ASP A 202 21.56 11.94 5.15
CA ASP A 202 22.41 12.40 6.26
C ASP A 202 22.68 11.26 7.24
N ALA A 203 23.83 10.59 7.06
CA ALA A 203 24.23 9.45 7.87
C ALA A 203 24.37 9.78 9.38
N ALA A 204 24.72 11.03 9.75
CA ALA A 204 24.77 11.42 11.14
C ALA A 204 23.39 11.56 11.77
N GLN A 205 22.41 12.07 11.04
CA GLN A 205 21.00 12.11 11.47
C GLN A 205 20.45 10.68 11.59
N THR A 206 20.68 9.84 10.58
CA THR A 206 20.28 8.42 10.60
C THR A 206 20.84 7.75 11.86
N TYR A 207 22.14 7.88 12.12
CA TYR A 207 22.79 7.33 13.30
C TYR A 207 22.15 7.87 14.59
N ALA A 208 21.93 9.18 14.70
CA ALA A 208 21.38 9.79 15.91
C ALA A 208 19.97 9.25 16.21
N TRP A 209 19.09 9.13 15.22
CA TRP A 209 17.74 8.63 15.39
C TRP A 209 17.68 7.13 15.69
N VAL A 210 18.56 6.30 15.13
CA VAL A 210 18.67 4.88 15.48
C VAL A 210 19.13 4.73 16.94
N GLN A 211 20.14 5.51 17.37
CA GLN A 211 20.58 5.50 18.76
C GLN A 211 19.51 6.03 19.74
N TRP A 212 18.69 7.00 19.29
CA TRP A 212 17.54 7.49 20.06
C TRP A 212 16.49 6.38 20.25
N ALA A 213 16.13 5.68 19.17
CA ALA A 213 15.21 4.55 19.21
C ALA A 213 15.69 3.47 20.21
N ARG A 214 16.99 3.15 20.19
CA ARG A 214 17.60 2.20 21.09
C ARG A 214 17.50 2.60 22.58
N LEU A 215 17.63 3.88 22.88
CA LEU A 215 17.55 4.38 24.28
C LEU A 215 16.15 4.28 24.87
N HIS A 216 15.12 4.29 24.04
CA HIS A 216 13.71 4.32 24.44
C HIS A 216 12.98 3.00 24.15
N GLY A 217 13.58 2.10 23.35
CA GLY A 217 13.02 0.80 23.01
C GLY A 217 13.01 -0.12 24.23
N THR A 218 11.84 -0.69 24.54
CA THR A 218 11.77 -1.89 25.37
C THR A 218 12.09 -3.06 24.46
N TYR A 219 13.18 -3.76 24.72
CA TYR A 219 13.55 -4.97 24.00
C TYR A 219 12.46 -6.02 24.21
N ASP A 220 11.67 -6.29 23.17
CA ASP A 220 10.99 -7.57 23.06
C ASP A 220 12.01 -8.52 22.42
N GLU A 221 12.32 -9.65 23.06
CA GLU A 221 13.41 -10.58 22.63
C GLU A 221 13.20 -11.14 21.21
N ASP A 222 12.01 -10.92 20.61
CA ASP A 222 11.63 -11.38 19.27
C ASP A 222 11.77 -10.29 18.18
N ASP A 223 12.08 -9.03 18.51
CA ASP A 223 12.18 -7.94 17.54
C ASP A 223 13.65 -7.57 17.23
N ASN A 224 14.26 -8.31 16.32
CA ASN A 224 15.63 -8.07 15.85
C ASN A 224 15.77 -6.83 14.94
N GLN A 225 14.69 -6.16 14.57
CA GLN A 225 14.70 -5.10 13.57
C GLN A 225 15.60 -3.93 13.98
N LEU A 226 15.53 -3.51 15.23
CA LEU A 226 16.33 -2.39 15.74
C LEU A 226 17.84 -2.75 15.82
N GLU A 227 18.18 -4.00 16.18
CA GLU A 227 19.57 -4.50 16.21
C GLU A 227 20.14 -4.58 14.79
N GLU A 228 19.37 -5.04 13.84
CA GLU A 228 19.76 -5.09 12.42
C GLU A 228 20.01 -3.67 11.88
N TRP A 229 19.12 -2.72 12.18
CA TRP A 229 19.28 -1.31 11.82
C TRP A 229 20.52 -0.68 12.44
N GLU A 230 20.76 -0.89 13.73
CA GLU A 230 21.95 -0.38 14.42
C GLU A 230 23.23 -0.96 13.80
N SER A 231 23.24 -2.25 13.55
CA SER A 231 24.38 -2.93 12.90
C SER A 231 24.65 -2.37 11.51
N TYR A 232 23.60 -2.22 10.69
CA TYR A 232 23.70 -1.64 9.36
C TYR A 232 24.23 -0.21 9.41
N VAL A 233 23.59 0.68 10.17
CA VAL A 233 23.97 2.10 10.26
C VAL A 233 25.39 2.25 10.79
N THR A 234 25.81 1.47 11.80
CA THR A 234 27.15 1.53 12.33
C THR A 234 28.20 1.08 11.29
N ALA A 235 27.86 0.13 10.44
CA ALA A 235 28.76 -0.39 9.41
C ALA A 235 28.99 0.57 8.25
N ILE A 236 27.97 1.38 7.87
CA ILE A 236 28.03 2.29 6.71
C ILE A 236 28.43 3.71 7.09
N THR A 237 28.31 4.12 8.37
CA THR A 237 28.53 5.50 8.81
C THR A 237 30.01 5.75 9.08
N SER A 238 30.54 6.86 8.56
CA SER A 238 31.93 7.26 8.81
C SER A 238 32.16 7.66 10.27
N GLU A 239 33.42 7.55 10.77
CA GLU A 239 33.76 8.00 12.13
C GLU A 239 33.39 9.48 12.38
N ALA A 240 33.55 10.34 11.36
CA ALA A 240 33.20 11.75 11.45
C ALA A 240 31.70 11.95 11.59
N ASP A 241 30.88 11.18 10.88
CA ASP A 241 29.42 11.23 10.96
C ASP A 241 28.91 10.62 12.26
N ILE A 242 29.56 9.57 12.78
CA ILE A 242 29.27 9.03 14.12
C ILE A 242 29.48 10.12 15.21
N GLU A 243 30.58 10.83 15.16
CA GLU A 243 30.84 11.93 16.13
C GLU A 243 29.85 13.11 15.97
N ARG A 244 29.46 13.42 14.76
CA ARG A 244 28.38 14.39 14.49
C ARG A 244 27.03 13.89 15.02
N GLY A 245 26.71 12.62 14.78
CA GLY A 245 25.49 11.98 15.26
C GLY A 245 25.39 11.93 16.80
N LYS A 246 26.49 11.69 17.51
CA LYS A 246 26.54 11.77 18.98
C LYS A 246 26.21 13.17 19.50
N LYS A 247 26.63 14.23 18.80
CA LYS A 247 26.28 15.62 19.17
C LYS A 247 24.79 15.85 18.96
N LEU A 248 24.24 15.43 17.81
CA LEU A 248 22.81 15.51 17.51
C LEU A 248 21.98 14.75 18.57
N LEU A 249 22.42 13.55 18.98
CA LEU A 249 21.76 12.78 20.02
C LEU A 249 21.70 13.53 21.37
N ASN A 250 22.75 14.26 21.73
CA ASN A 250 22.74 15.09 22.94
C ASN A 250 21.80 16.30 22.81
N GLU A 251 21.72 16.90 21.62
CA GLU A 251 20.76 17.99 21.34
C GLU A 251 19.31 17.47 21.44
N MET A 252 19.02 16.26 20.89
CA MET A 252 17.72 15.61 21.00
C MET A 252 17.32 15.37 22.45
N ARG A 253 18.27 14.92 23.32
CA ARG A 253 18.03 14.78 24.77
C ARG A 253 17.62 16.10 25.42
N GLY A 254 18.35 17.18 25.14
CA GLY A 254 18.00 18.52 25.64
C GLY A 254 16.59 18.97 25.24
N ARG A 255 16.22 18.72 23.96
CA ARG A 255 14.88 19.04 23.46
C ARG A 255 13.78 18.19 24.11
N ALA A 256 14.02 16.89 24.31
CA ALA A 256 13.08 16.02 24.99
C ALA A 256 12.85 16.45 26.48
N ASP A 257 13.91 16.85 27.16
CA ASP A 257 13.82 17.34 28.53
C ASP A 257 13.01 18.66 28.63
N GLU A 258 12.99 19.48 27.60
CA GLU A 258 12.20 20.73 27.53
C GLU A 258 10.69 20.46 27.24
N MET A 259 10.33 19.26 26.77
CA MET A 259 8.94 18.87 26.46
C MET A 259 8.19 18.32 27.69
N ILE A 260 8.90 17.95 28.75
CA ILE A 260 8.35 17.43 30.03
C ILE A 260 8.04 18.58 30.99
#